data_ba5851b2324bcf2766fd51366360c06e
#
_entry.id   ba5851b2324bcf2766fd51366360c06e
#
_cell.length_a   1.000
_cell.length_b   1.000
_cell.length_c   1.000
_cell.angle_alpha   90.00
_cell.angle_beta   90.00
_cell.angle_gamma   90.00
#
_symmetry.space_group_name_H-M   'P 1'
#
loop_
_entity.id
_entity.type
_entity.pdbx_description
1 polymer ?
#
loop_
_entity_poly.entity_id
_entity_poly.type
_entity_poly.pdbx_seq_one_letter_code
_entity_poly.pdbx_strand_id
1 'polypeptide(L)'
;MIYLEAKGNDPAYNTALELFAFNELAKKDNVFMLWINQPCIVVGKNQNTREEIDQHYCDENDIKIVRRISGGGAVYHDYNNLNYTIISNEDDEADFNFKSLSQPVIDTLAEMGVKAEFTGRNDLQIGDQKFCGNAQYIKGKRIMHHGCIMFDVDLSVLTKALTVSKDKYESKGKKSVRARVTNIKPHLEDQTLTVKDFMNTLRNFMDKKYHMEEYVLTEEDEKKVLAIKAEKNDSWDWVYGKNPEFTVQRKRKLPTGKVEANINVINNVIENVKFYG
;
A
#
# COMPACT_ATOMS: atom_id res chain seq x y z
N MET A 1 -3.49 -22.04 5.85
CA MET A 1 -3.09 -20.73 5.26
C MET A 1 -1.59 -20.63 5.28
N ILE A 2 -0.97 -20.19 4.19
CA ILE A 2 0.48 -19.97 4.11
C ILE A 2 0.84 -18.65 4.80
N TYR A 3 1.86 -18.67 5.68
CA TYR A 3 2.48 -17.46 6.21
C TYR A 3 3.78 -17.17 5.49
N LEU A 4 3.94 -15.95 5.01
CA LEU A 4 5.16 -15.48 4.35
C LEU A 4 5.65 -14.19 5.03
N GLU A 5 6.92 -14.16 5.44
CA GLU A 5 7.54 -12.98 6.00
C GLU A 5 8.69 -12.50 5.13
N ALA A 6 8.69 -11.23 4.79
CA ALA A 6 9.82 -10.63 4.09
C ALA A 6 10.99 -10.41 5.06
N LYS A 7 12.14 -10.97 4.75
CA LYS A 7 13.35 -10.92 5.60
C LYS A 7 14.12 -9.60 5.48
N GLY A 8 13.83 -8.81 4.45
CA GLY A 8 14.53 -7.55 4.16
C GLY A 8 13.59 -6.35 4.08
N ASN A 9 14.17 -5.16 3.93
CA ASN A 9 13.42 -3.90 3.90
C ASN A 9 13.45 -3.22 2.53
N ASP A 10 14.00 -3.86 1.47
CA ASP A 10 13.97 -3.30 0.12
C ASP A 10 12.54 -3.26 -0.43
N PRO A 11 11.96 -2.07 -0.68
CA PRO A 11 10.57 -1.95 -1.13
C PRO A 11 10.34 -2.56 -2.51
N ALA A 12 11.33 -2.54 -3.38
CA ALA A 12 11.25 -3.15 -4.70
C ALA A 12 11.19 -4.67 -4.61
N TYR A 13 12.02 -5.27 -3.74
CA TYR A 13 11.99 -6.71 -3.45
C TYR A 13 10.67 -7.11 -2.78
N ASN A 14 10.25 -6.40 -1.74
CA ASN A 14 9.03 -6.73 -0.98
C ASN A 14 7.77 -6.66 -1.85
N THR A 15 7.68 -5.67 -2.74
CA THR A 15 6.57 -5.56 -3.71
C THR A 15 6.63 -6.70 -4.76
N ALA A 16 7.84 -7.13 -5.17
CA ALA A 16 8.02 -8.29 -6.06
C ALA A 16 7.64 -9.59 -5.36
N LEU A 17 8.01 -9.76 -4.09
CA LEU A 17 7.66 -10.91 -3.26
C LEU A 17 6.14 -11.02 -3.09
N GLU A 18 5.45 -9.91 -2.87
CA GLU A 18 3.98 -9.87 -2.82
C GLU A 18 3.37 -10.35 -4.14
N LEU A 19 3.90 -9.90 -5.28
CA LEU A 19 3.42 -10.35 -6.58
C LEU A 19 3.75 -11.83 -6.87
N PHE A 20 4.90 -12.31 -6.42
CA PHE A 20 5.24 -13.74 -6.45
C PHE A 20 4.25 -14.55 -5.61
N ALA A 21 3.96 -14.13 -4.39
CA ALA A 21 2.97 -14.78 -3.53
C ALA A 21 1.59 -14.84 -4.20
N PHE A 22 1.16 -13.76 -4.85
CA PHE A 22 -0.09 -13.71 -5.59
C PHE A 22 -0.12 -14.68 -6.78
N ASN A 23 0.99 -14.77 -7.54
CA ASN A 23 1.03 -15.56 -8.76
C ASN A 23 1.28 -17.05 -8.50
N GLU A 24 2.10 -17.39 -7.49
CA GLU A 24 2.59 -18.75 -7.27
C GLU A 24 2.06 -19.40 -5.98
N LEU A 25 2.22 -18.75 -4.82
CA LEU A 25 1.83 -19.37 -3.56
C LEU A 25 0.32 -19.48 -3.38
N ALA A 26 -0.41 -18.45 -3.80
CA ALA A 26 -1.87 -18.43 -3.74
C ALA A 26 -2.56 -19.43 -4.68
N LYS A 27 -1.82 -20.16 -5.51
CA LYS A 27 -2.32 -21.35 -6.23
C LYS A 27 -2.47 -22.57 -5.31
N LYS A 28 -1.72 -22.59 -4.20
CA LYS A 28 -1.67 -23.71 -3.26
C LYS A 28 -2.65 -23.52 -2.10
N ASP A 29 -2.67 -22.32 -1.51
CA ASP A 29 -3.53 -21.95 -0.40
C ASP A 29 -3.62 -20.44 -0.28
N ASN A 30 -4.52 -19.92 0.57
CA ASN A 30 -4.55 -18.51 0.95
C ASN A 30 -3.23 -18.12 1.62
N VAL A 31 -2.80 -16.86 1.40
CA VAL A 31 -1.51 -16.36 1.90
C VAL A 31 -1.75 -15.17 2.83
N PHE A 32 -1.06 -15.18 3.96
CA PHE A 32 -0.88 -14.01 4.81
C PHE A 32 0.60 -13.61 4.79
N MET A 33 0.88 -12.35 4.51
CA MET A 33 2.24 -11.84 4.43
C MET A 33 2.40 -10.59 5.28
N LEU A 34 3.52 -10.51 6.02
CA LEU A 34 3.95 -9.33 6.78
C LEU A 34 5.29 -8.82 6.29
N TRP A 35 5.44 -7.50 6.20
CA TRP A 35 6.66 -6.88 5.68
C TRP A 35 6.82 -5.42 6.11
N ILE A 36 8.08 -4.99 6.24
CA ILE A 36 8.47 -3.64 6.61
C ILE A 36 9.42 -3.11 5.54
N ASN A 37 9.23 -1.87 5.10
CA ASN A 37 10.10 -1.21 4.14
C ASN A 37 11.06 -0.24 4.82
N GLN A 38 12.24 -0.04 4.20
CA GLN A 38 13.01 1.18 4.39
C GLN A 38 12.22 2.40 3.88
N PRO A 39 12.66 3.64 4.19
CA PRO A 39 11.99 4.84 3.70
C PRO A 39 11.70 4.81 2.21
N CYS A 40 10.41 4.85 1.85
CA CYS A 40 9.98 4.81 0.45
C CYS A 40 8.59 5.40 0.25
N ILE A 41 8.31 5.77 -1.00
CA ILE A 41 6.95 6.05 -1.46
C ILE A 41 6.49 4.90 -2.34
N VAL A 42 5.30 4.37 -2.04
CA VAL A 42 4.63 3.36 -2.85
C VAL A 42 3.49 4.02 -3.63
N VAL A 43 3.70 4.20 -4.92
CA VAL A 43 2.73 4.83 -5.83
C VAL A 43 1.71 3.80 -6.29
N GLY A 44 0.45 4.19 -6.38
CA GLY A 44 -0.61 3.32 -6.90
C GLY A 44 -0.47 3.08 -8.40
N LYS A 45 -0.97 1.93 -8.86
CA LYS A 45 -0.85 1.47 -10.25
C LYS A 45 -1.17 2.53 -11.30
N ASN A 46 -2.21 3.33 -11.06
CA ASN A 46 -2.78 4.25 -12.04
C ASN A 46 -2.43 5.73 -11.78
N GLN A 47 -1.47 6.00 -10.88
CA GLN A 47 -1.06 7.37 -10.57
C GLN A 47 0.07 7.84 -11.49
N ASN A 48 0.11 9.15 -11.73
CA ASN A 48 1.28 9.82 -12.31
C ASN A 48 2.32 10.04 -11.20
N THR A 49 3.40 9.28 -11.20
CA THR A 49 4.41 9.32 -10.13
C THR A 49 4.93 10.73 -9.90
N ARG A 50 5.28 11.46 -10.97
CA ARG A 50 5.89 12.80 -10.89
C ARG A 50 4.96 13.84 -10.27
N GLU A 51 3.66 13.64 -10.31
CA GLU A 51 2.67 14.55 -9.70
C GLU A 51 2.37 14.23 -8.24
N GLU A 52 2.65 12.99 -7.83
CA GLU A 52 2.31 12.52 -6.49
C GLU A 52 3.46 12.71 -5.49
N ILE A 53 4.69 12.95 -5.96
CA ILE A 53 5.90 13.02 -5.13
C ILE A 53 6.64 14.34 -5.30
N ASP A 54 7.34 14.75 -4.26
CA ASP A 54 8.43 15.71 -4.38
C ASP A 54 9.73 14.95 -4.66
N GLN A 55 10.11 14.88 -5.95
CA GLN A 55 11.28 14.11 -6.39
C GLN A 55 12.56 14.63 -5.75
N HIS A 56 12.74 15.96 -5.65
CA HIS A 56 13.94 16.57 -5.08
C HIS A 56 14.09 16.19 -3.61
N TYR A 57 13.01 16.32 -2.83
CA TYR A 57 13.00 15.90 -1.43
C TYR A 57 13.30 14.41 -1.28
N CYS A 58 12.75 13.57 -2.15
CA CYS A 58 12.98 12.12 -2.09
C CYS A 58 14.45 11.78 -2.38
N ASP A 59 15.06 12.42 -3.36
CA ASP A 59 16.48 12.20 -3.75
C ASP A 59 17.43 12.64 -2.62
N GLU A 60 17.19 13.81 -2.00
CA GLU A 60 18.00 14.32 -0.90
C GLU A 60 17.91 13.47 0.38
N ASN A 61 16.82 12.74 0.58
CA ASN A 61 16.58 11.95 1.80
C ASN A 61 16.66 10.42 1.56
N ASP A 62 17.18 9.98 0.42
CA ASP A 62 17.27 8.56 0.01
C ASP A 62 15.94 7.79 0.14
N ILE A 63 14.83 8.46 -0.18
CA ILE A 63 13.49 7.86 -0.18
C ILE A 63 13.26 7.15 -1.50
N LYS A 64 13.17 5.82 -1.47
CA LYS A 64 12.96 5.00 -2.67
C LYS A 64 11.55 5.18 -3.22
N ILE A 65 11.41 5.11 -4.54
CA ILE A 65 10.11 5.18 -5.20
C ILE A 65 9.81 3.83 -5.85
N VAL A 66 8.67 3.23 -5.51
CA VAL A 66 8.19 1.99 -6.12
C VAL A 66 6.71 2.12 -6.50
N ARG A 67 6.27 1.29 -7.43
CA ARG A 67 4.87 1.24 -7.86
C ARG A 67 4.26 -0.12 -7.58
N ARG A 68 3.14 -0.16 -6.84
CA ARG A 68 2.36 -1.38 -6.60
C ARG A 68 1.38 -1.68 -7.74
N ILE A 69 0.90 -2.92 -7.78
CA ILE A 69 -0.06 -3.38 -8.81
C ILE A 69 -1.52 -3.01 -8.50
N SER A 70 -1.83 -2.65 -7.27
CA SER A 70 -3.16 -2.18 -6.88
C SER A 70 -3.34 -0.69 -7.15
N GLY A 71 -4.59 -0.23 -7.21
CA GLY A 71 -4.94 1.18 -7.32
C GLY A 71 -4.77 1.95 -5.99
N GLY A 72 -5.37 3.13 -5.93
CA GLY A 72 -5.33 4.01 -4.77
C GLY A 72 -4.23 5.06 -4.83
N GLY A 73 -4.11 5.88 -3.76
CA GLY A 73 -3.15 6.98 -3.65
C GLY A 73 -1.74 6.53 -3.28
N ALA A 74 -0.77 7.44 -3.41
CA ALA A 74 0.58 7.23 -2.94
C ALA A 74 0.62 7.23 -1.41
N VAL A 75 1.49 6.38 -0.85
CA VAL A 75 1.72 6.25 0.59
C VAL A 75 3.21 6.32 0.89
N TYR A 76 3.56 6.81 2.07
CA TYR A 76 4.93 6.82 2.59
C TYR A 76 5.08 5.69 3.60
N HIS A 77 6.17 4.95 3.51
CA HIS A 77 6.58 3.93 4.47
C HIS A 77 7.95 4.28 5.04
N ASP A 78 8.19 3.89 6.28
CA ASP A 78 9.49 3.82 6.92
C ASP A 78 9.60 2.55 7.77
N TYR A 79 10.68 2.40 8.55
CA TYR A 79 10.91 1.22 9.38
C TYR A 79 9.87 1.00 10.49
N ASN A 80 9.00 1.99 10.75
CA ASN A 80 7.92 1.95 11.75
C ASN A 80 6.53 1.80 11.12
N ASN A 81 6.49 1.53 9.81
CA ASN A 81 5.27 1.17 9.10
C ASN A 81 5.22 -0.35 8.89
N LEU A 82 4.18 -1.00 9.35
CA LEU A 82 3.94 -2.42 9.05
C LEU A 82 3.01 -2.54 7.85
N ASN A 83 3.41 -3.36 6.88
CA ASN A 83 2.52 -3.75 5.80
C ASN A 83 2.02 -5.18 6.03
N TYR A 84 0.75 -5.41 5.70
CA TYR A 84 0.17 -6.74 5.67
C TYR A 84 -0.51 -6.99 4.33
N THR A 85 -0.53 -8.25 3.93
CA THR A 85 -1.19 -8.69 2.70
C THR A 85 -1.93 -9.99 2.97
N ILE A 86 -3.19 -10.04 2.57
CA ILE A 86 -4.01 -11.26 2.53
C ILE A 86 -4.32 -11.55 1.08
N ILE A 87 -3.99 -12.76 0.61
CA ILE A 87 -4.32 -13.22 -0.73
C ILE A 87 -5.27 -14.41 -0.58
N SER A 88 -6.44 -14.31 -1.19
CA SER A 88 -7.47 -15.35 -1.16
C SER A 88 -7.99 -15.69 -2.54
N ASN A 89 -8.47 -16.92 -2.71
CA ASN A 89 -9.18 -17.37 -3.90
C ASN A 89 -10.69 -17.40 -3.61
N GLU A 90 -11.49 -16.99 -4.58
CA GLU A 90 -12.95 -17.00 -4.52
C GLU A 90 -13.52 -18.41 -4.72
N ASP A 91 -13.34 -19.34 -3.83
CA ASP A 91 -14.13 -20.59 -3.86
C ASP A 91 -15.26 -20.59 -2.83
N ASP A 92 -15.24 -19.67 -1.88
CA ASP A 92 -16.31 -19.44 -0.92
C ASP A 92 -16.93 -18.07 -1.14
N GLU A 93 -18.26 -17.98 -1.05
CA GLU A 93 -19.07 -16.75 -1.02
C GLU A 93 -18.77 -15.82 0.18
N ALA A 94 -17.59 -15.99 0.79
CA ALA A 94 -17.12 -15.15 1.86
C ALA A 94 -16.84 -13.74 1.31
N ASP A 95 -17.54 -12.79 1.88
CA ASP A 95 -17.44 -11.35 1.72
C ASP A 95 -16.00 -10.82 1.56
N PHE A 96 -15.43 -10.86 0.34
CA PHE A 96 -14.14 -10.23 0.02
C PHE A 96 -14.24 -8.71 0.01
N ASN A 97 -14.91 -8.17 1.01
CA ASN A 97 -14.98 -6.74 1.18
C ASN A 97 -13.77 -6.26 2.01
N PHE A 98 -13.45 -4.98 1.85
CA PHE A 98 -12.37 -4.36 2.59
C PHE A 98 -12.49 -4.53 4.10
N LYS A 99 -13.72 -4.56 4.63
CA LYS A 99 -13.99 -4.65 6.06
C LYS A 99 -13.58 -6.03 6.61
N SER A 100 -14.03 -7.12 5.98
CA SER A 100 -13.74 -8.48 6.46
C SER A 100 -12.24 -8.79 6.43
N LEU A 101 -11.53 -8.39 5.34
CA LEU A 101 -10.11 -8.61 5.19
C LEU A 101 -9.24 -7.68 6.06
N SER A 102 -9.80 -6.58 6.56
CA SER A 102 -9.11 -5.69 7.51
C SER A 102 -9.46 -6.02 8.97
N GLN A 103 -10.47 -6.85 9.23
CA GLN A 103 -10.95 -7.17 10.57
C GLN A 103 -9.85 -7.74 11.50
N PRO A 104 -8.92 -8.60 11.02
CA PRO A 104 -7.83 -9.09 11.88
C PRO A 104 -6.97 -8.00 12.50
N VAL A 105 -6.74 -6.89 11.79
CA VAL A 105 -5.98 -5.74 12.34
C VAL A 105 -6.77 -5.06 13.45
N ILE A 106 -8.08 -4.88 13.27
CA ILE A 106 -8.97 -4.29 14.27
C ILE A 106 -9.04 -5.16 15.53
N ASP A 107 -9.22 -6.49 15.34
CA ASP A 107 -9.32 -7.44 16.45
C ASP A 107 -8.00 -7.51 17.24
N THR A 108 -6.85 -7.50 16.55
CA THR A 108 -5.53 -7.43 17.19
C THR A 108 -5.38 -6.18 18.05
N LEU A 109 -5.79 -5.02 17.53
CA LEU A 109 -5.75 -3.75 18.30
C LEU A 109 -6.69 -3.77 19.50
N ALA A 110 -7.86 -4.43 19.38
CA ALA A 110 -8.77 -4.60 20.50
C ALA A 110 -8.16 -5.45 21.63
N GLU A 111 -7.40 -6.53 21.30
CA GLU A 111 -6.62 -7.29 22.30
C GLU A 111 -5.53 -6.43 22.99
N MET A 112 -5.02 -5.41 22.30
CA MET A 112 -4.04 -4.45 22.83
C MET A 112 -4.68 -3.24 23.53
N GLY A 113 -6.01 -3.25 23.75
CA GLY A 113 -6.74 -2.17 24.42
C GLY A 113 -7.04 -0.94 23.56
N VAL A 114 -6.81 -0.99 22.24
CA VAL A 114 -7.05 0.11 21.32
C VAL A 114 -8.34 -0.13 20.52
N LYS A 115 -9.29 0.79 20.65
CA LYS A 115 -10.53 0.75 19.86
C LYS A 115 -10.29 1.33 18.47
N ALA A 116 -10.28 0.46 17.47
CA ALA A 116 -10.18 0.81 16.06
C ALA A 116 -11.46 0.42 15.31
N GLU A 117 -11.71 1.09 14.19
CA GLU A 117 -12.87 0.79 13.36
C GLU A 117 -12.57 0.94 11.87
N PHE A 118 -13.32 0.20 11.06
CA PHE A 118 -13.32 0.36 9.60
C PHE A 118 -14.25 1.51 9.23
N THR A 119 -13.73 2.46 8.42
CA THR A 119 -14.50 3.64 8.03
C THR A 119 -14.38 3.94 6.54
N GLY A 120 -15.40 4.59 6.00
CA GLY A 120 -15.41 4.96 4.60
C GLY A 120 -15.34 3.74 3.66
N ARG A 121 -14.41 3.80 2.72
CA ARG A 121 -14.26 2.77 1.68
C ARG A 121 -13.16 1.74 2.02
N ASN A 122 -12.07 2.20 2.60
CA ASN A 122 -10.83 1.40 2.71
C ASN A 122 -9.88 1.88 3.83
N ASP A 123 -10.38 2.63 4.80
CA ASP A 123 -9.55 3.18 5.88
C ASP A 123 -9.85 2.49 7.21
N LEU A 124 -8.80 2.32 8.05
CA LEU A 124 -8.95 2.00 9.47
C LEU A 124 -8.61 3.24 10.29
N GLN A 125 -9.41 3.52 11.29
CA GLN A 125 -9.31 4.71 12.14
C GLN A 125 -9.29 4.37 13.63
N ILE A 126 -8.63 5.23 14.39
CA ILE A 126 -8.75 5.35 15.84
C ILE A 126 -9.36 6.73 16.09
N GLY A 127 -10.58 6.76 16.65
CA GLY A 127 -11.38 7.98 16.68
C GLY A 127 -11.70 8.50 15.28
N ASP A 128 -11.32 9.75 14.97
CA ASP A 128 -11.51 10.38 13.66
C ASP A 128 -10.23 10.42 12.79
N GLN A 129 -9.17 9.72 13.20
CA GLN A 129 -7.87 9.73 12.56
C GLN A 129 -7.52 8.38 11.93
N LYS A 130 -7.11 8.41 10.67
CA LYS A 130 -6.68 7.22 9.93
C LYS A 130 -5.29 6.77 10.38
N PHE A 131 -5.15 5.47 10.70
CA PHE A 131 -3.86 4.84 10.95
C PHE A 131 -3.49 3.78 9.90
N CYS A 132 -4.45 3.32 9.09
CA CYS A 132 -4.18 2.34 8.04
C CYS A 132 -5.00 2.65 6.80
N GLY A 133 -4.39 2.50 5.64
CA GLY A 133 -5.04 2.55 4.34
C GLY A 133 -4.90 1.24 3.61
N ASN A 134 -5.99 0.77 2.99
CA ASN A 134 -6.03 -0.50 2.29
C ASN A 134 -6.26 -0.32 0.80
N ALA A 135 -5.77 -1.25 0.01
CA ALA A 135 -6.03 -1.35 -1.41
C ALA A 135 -6.20 -2.82 -1.82
N GLN A 136 -6.84 -3.04 -2.96
CA GLN A 136 -7.08 -4.39 -3.47
C GLN A 136 -6.67 -4.50 -4.94
N TYR A 137 -6.21 -5.69 -5.30
CA TYR A 137 -5.97 -6.11 -6.67
C TYR A 137 -6.69 -7.44 -6.93
N ILE A 138 -7.52 -7.48 -7.98
CA ILE A 138 -8.31 -8.64 -8.33
C ILE A 138 -7.90 -9.12 -9.72
N LYS A 139 -7.68 -10.42 -9.87
CA LYS A 139 -7.43 -11.06 -11.16
C LYS A 139 -8.13 -12.42 -11.19
N GLY A 140 -9.15 -12.53 -12.04
CA GLY A 140 -10.05 -13.70 -12.04
C GLY A 140 -10.75 -13.83 -10.69
N LYS A 141 -10.65 -14.98 -10.07
CA LYS A 141 -11.22 -15.30 -8.76
C LYS A 141 -10.26 -15.03 -7.59
N ARG A 142 -9.09 -14.47 -7.85
CA ARG A 142 -8.10 -14.22 -6.79
C ARG A 142 -8.07 -12.75 -6.42
N ILE A 143 -8.11 -12.49 -5.13
CA ILE A 143 -7.97 -11.16 -4.53
C ILE A 143 -6.69 -11.07 -3.71
N MET A 144 -5.99 -9.96 -3.87
CA MET A 144 -4.94 -9.50 -2.97
C MET A 144 -5.47 -8.26 -2.26
N HIS A 145 -5.56 -8.31 -0.96
CA HIS A 145 -5.88 -7.19 -0.10
C HIS A 145 -4.64 -6.84 0.71
N HIS A 146 -4.18 -5.61 0.64
CA HIS A 146 -3.04 -5.16 1.41
C HIS A 146 -3.30 -3.80 2.08
N GLY A 147 -2.68 -3.60 3.22
CA GLY A 147 -2.75 -2.37 3.98
C GLY A 147 -1.40 -1.94 4.51
N CYS A 148 -1.25 -0.61 4.68
CA CYS A 148 -0.11 0.00 5.34
C CYS A 148 -0.55 0.57 6.69
N ILE A 149 0.04 0.07 7.77
CA ILE A 149 -0.28 0.38 9.16
C ILE A 149 0.77 1.34 9.71
N MET A 150 0.38 2.53 10.07
CA MET A 150 1.24 3.52 10.70
C MET A 150 1.35 3.20 12.20
N PHE A 151 2.46 2.54 12.60
CA PHE A 151 2.70 2.22 14.00
C PHE A 151 3.35 3.39 14.74
N ASP A 152 4.51 3.88 14.24
CA ASP A 152 5.27 5.02 14.78
C ASP A 152 6.00 5.76 13.65
N VAL A 153 5.32 5.97 12.52
CA VAL A 153 5.84 6.57 11.29
C VAL A 153 6.14 8.04 11.49
N ASP A 154 7.22 8.55 10.89
CA ASP A 154 7.48 10.00 10.86
C ASP A 154 6.52 10.72 9.89
N LEU A 155 5.43 11.21 10.47
CA LEU A 155 4.39 11.94 9.73
C LEU A 155 4.88 13.29 9.16
N SER A 156 6.03 13.79 9.59
CA SER A 156 6.61 15.03 9.04
C SER A 156 7.18 14.80 7.65
N VAL A 157 7.79 13.63 7.41
CA VAL A 157 8.31 13.21 6.11
C VAL A 157 7.18 12.99 5.12
N LEU A 158 6.10 12.32 5.54
CA LEU A 158 4.92 12.07 4.70
C LEU A 158 4.41 13.36 4.03
N THR A 159 4.36 14.46 4.76
CA THR A 159 3.84 15.74 4.24
C THR A 159 4.79 16.47 3.31
N LYS A 160 6.10 16.17 3.38
CA LYS A 160 7.14 16.76 2.52
C LYS A 160 7.38 15.93 1.26
N ALA A 161 7.37 14.60 1.41
CA ALA A 161 7.65 13.67 0.33
C ALA A 161 6.50 13.50 -0.67
N LEU A 162 5.25 13.72 -0.23
CA LEU A 162 4.06 13.62 -1.08
C LEU A 162 3.52 14.98 -1.49
N THR A 163 3.32 15.17 -2.78
CA THR A 163 2.65 16.35 -3.32
C THR A 163 1.15 16.25 -3.07
N VAL A 164 0.63 17.10 -2.19
CA VAL A 164 -0.81 17.16 -1.92
C VAL A 164 -1.48 18.04 -2.97
N SER A 165 -2.26 17.46 -3.88
CA SER A 165 -3.01 18.24 -4.86
C SER A 165 -3.97 19.24 -4.18
N LYS A 166 -4.04 20.48 -4.71
CA LYS A 166 -4.92 21.54 -4.20
C LYS A 166 -6.39 21.08 -4.08
N ASP A 167 -6.87 20.21 -4.97
CA ASP A 167 -8.23 19.66 -4.94
C ASP A 167 -8.54 18.82 -3.68
N LYS A 168 -7.52 18.19 -3.05
CA LYS A 168 -7.69 17.50 -1.76
C LYS A 168 -7.90 18.49 -0.60
N TYR A 169 -7.42 19.71 -0.75
CA TYR A 169 -7.63 20.78 0.24
C TYR A 169 -9.04 21.39 0.14
N GLU A 170 -9.55 21.57 -1.06
CA GLU A 170 -10.84 22.25 -1.27
C GLU A 170 -12.04 21.34 -0.96
N SER A 171 -11.92 20.04 -1.16
CA SER A 171 -13.06 19.10 -1.06
C SER A 171 -13.41 18.62 0.34
N LYS A 172 -12.57 18.84 1.37
CA LYS A 172 -12.75 18.26 2.72
C LYS A 172 -12.59 19.25 3.88
N GLY A 173 -12.69 20.55 3.67
CA GLY A 173 -12.57 21.54 4.76
C GLY A 173 -11.17 21.60 5.40
N LYS A 174 -10.85 22.67 6.05
CA LYS A 174 -9.55 23.17 6.53
C LYS A 174 -8.69 22.28 7.47
N LYS A 175 -8.95 20.98 7.63
CA LYS A 175 -8.05 20.11 8.42
C LYS A 175 -6.85 19.71 7.57
N SER A 176 -5.62 19.96 8.06
CA SER A 176 -4.37 19.55 7.40
C SER A 176 -4.31 18.02 7.23
N VAL A 177 -3.53 17.52 6.27
CA VAL A 177 -3.31 16.06 6.08
C VAL A 177 -2.83 15.44 7.39
N ARG A 178 -1.94 16.12 8.12
CA ARG A 178 -1.42 15.70 9.43
C ARG A 178 -2.52 15.55 10.50
N ALA A 179 -3.56 16.35 10.48
CA ALA A 179 -4.67 16.27 11.43
C ALA A 179 -5.63 15.09 11.16
N ARG A 180 -5.48 14.41 10.02
CA ARG A 180 -6.36 13.29 9.60
C ARG A 180 -5.74 11.91 9.77
N VAL A 181 -4.45 11.85 10.11
CA VAL A 181 -3.72 10.59 10.30
C VAL A 181 -3.15 10.51 11.70
N THR A 182 -2.98 9.30 12.19
CA THR A 182 -2.34 9.02 13.47
C THR A 182 -1.49 7.77 13.36
N ASN A 183 -0.53 7.61 14.27
CA ASN A 183 0.14 6.34 14.52
C ASN A 183 -0.64 5.53 15.57
N ILE A 184 -0.42 4.20 15.62
CA ILE A 184 -0.99 3.34 16.66
C ILE A 184 -0.35 3.61 18.02
N LYS A 185 0.97 3.74 18.07
CA LYS A 185 1.76 3.82 19.30
C LYS A 185 1.24 4.82 20.34
N PRO A 186 0.85 6.06 19.99
CA PRO A 186 0.31 7.02 20.96
C PRO A 186 -0.99 6.59 21.65
N HIS A 187 -1.67 5.56 21.15
CA HIS A 187 -2.94 5.05 21.68
C HIS A 187 -2.77 3.76 22.50
N LEU A 188 -1.54 3.21 22.55
CA LEU A 188 -1.22 2.05 23.38
C LEU A 188 -1.00 2.46 24.83
N GLU A 189 -1.36 1.60 25.77
CA GLU A 189 -1.02 1.78 27.18
C GLU A 189 0.50 1.65 27.40
N ASP A 190 1.11 0.64 26.79
CA ASP A 190 2.57 0.44 26.83
C ASP A 190 3.25 1.14 25.64
N GLN A 191 3.86 2.29 25.89
CA GLN A 191 4.60 3.09 24.92
C GLN A 191 5.98 2.52 24.56
N THR A 192 6.44 1.45 25.22
CA THR A 192 7.73 0.81 24.92
C THR A 192 7.63 -0.15 23.73
N LEU A 193 6.42 -0.57 23.37
CA LEU A 193 6.17 -1.46 22.25
C LEU A 193 6.69 -0.91 20.92
N THR A 194 7.26 -1.81 20.13
CA THR A 194 7.80 -1.52 18.80
C THR A 194 6.88 -2.03 17.69
N VAL A 195 7.13 -1.61 16.46
CA VAL A 195 6.44 -2.15 15.28
C VAL A 195 6.61 -3.67 15.15
N LYS A 196 7.76 -4.22 15.60
CA LYS A 196 8.00 -5.67 15.60
C LYS A 196 7.15 -6.40 16.64
N ASP A 197 6.94 -5.81 17.81
CA ASP A 197 6.04 -6.37 18.82
C ASP A 197 4.61 -6.42 18.31
N PHE A 198 4.16 -5.36 17.65
CA PHE A 198 2.85 -5.33 16.99
C PHE A 198 2.76 -6.36 15.84
N MET A 199 3.80 -6.47 15.01
CA MET A 199 3.88 -7.48 13.95
C MET A 199 3.75 -8.90 14.50
N ASN A 200 4.44 -9.21 15.60
CA ASN A 200 4.36 -10.51 16.27
C ASN A 200 2.96 -10.77 16.86
N THR A 201 2.34 -9.74 17.44
CA THR A 201 0.98 -9.84 17.99
C THR A 201 -0.03 -10.15 16.89
N LEU A 202 0.04 -9.44 15.77
CA LEU A 202 -0.82 -9.66 14.59
C LEU A 202 -0.58 -11.06 13.98
N ARG A 203 0.71 -11.48 13.84
CA ARG A 203 1.06 -12.84 13.40
C ARG A 203 0.41 -13.90 14.30
N ASN A 204 0.59 -13.76 15.62
CA ASN A 204 0.05 -14.72 16.59
C ASN A 204 -1.49 -14.76 16.57
N PHE A 205 -2.14 -13.61 16.42
CA PHE A 205 -3.59 -13.53 16.24
C PHE A 205 -4.05 -14.31 15.00
N MET A 206 -3.39 -14.09 13.88
CA MET A 206 -3.68 -14.78 12.62
C MET A 206 -3.42 -16.29 12.72
N ASP A 207 -2.32 -16.70 13.38
CA ASP A 207 -1.98 -18.10 13.54
C ASP A 207 -3.01 -18.86 14.40
N LYS A 208 -3.45 -18.28 15.52
CA LYS A 208 -4.51 -18.84 16.35
C LYS A 208 -5.81 -19.07 15.56
N LYS A 209 -6.11 -18.16 14.61
CA LYS A 209 -7.38 -18.20 13.86
C LYS A 209 -7.31 -19.12 12.63
N TYR A 210 -6.17 -19.19 11.95
CA TYR A 210 -6.07 -19.81 10.63
C TYR A 210 -5.08 -20.98 10.57
N HIS A 211 -4.35 -21.31 11.67
CA HIS A 211 -3.35 -22.37 11.72
C HIS A 211 -2.37 -22.28 10.55
N MET A 212 -1.54 -21.22 10.58
CA MET A 212 -0.67 -20.88 9.46
C MET A 212 0.55 -21.80 9.38
N GLU A 213 0.96 -22.13 8.17
CA GLU A 213 2.22 -22.81 7.88
C GLU A 213 3.23 -21.80 7.32
N GLU A 214 4.39 -21.67 7.99
CA GLU A 214 5.43 -20.77 7.53
C GLU A 214 6.06 -21.29 6.23
N TYR A 215 6.09 -20.44 5.21
CA TYR A 215 6.70 -20.74 3.94
C TYR A 215 8.09 -20.12 3.83
N VAL A 216 9.09 -20.97 3.63
CA VAL A 216 10.46 -20.53 3.37
C VAL A 216 10.71 -20.60 1.87
N LEU A 217 11.13 -19.47 1.27
CA LEU A 217 11.45 -19.41 -0.15
C LEU A 217 12.59 -20.39 -0.49
N THR A 218 12.39 -21.14 -1.56
CA THR A 218 13.44 -21.92 -2.18
C THR A 218 14.36 -21.03 -3.03
N GLU A 219 15.52 -21.52 -3.44
CA GLU A 219 16.39 -20.80 -4.39
C GLU A 219 15.70 -20.50 -5.74
N GLU A 220 14.80 -21.39 -6.17
CA GLU A 220 14.03 -21.18 -7.39
C GLU A 220 12.97 -20.08 -7.21
N ASP A 221 12.30 -20.03 -6.05
CA ASP A 221 11.37 -18.96 -5.73
C ASP A 221 12.07 -17.61 -5.67
N GLU A 222 13.26 -17.58 -5.05
CA GLU A 222 14.10 -16.38 -4.96
C GLU A 222 14.46 -15.85 -6.36
N LYS A 223 14.85 -16.73 -7.29
CA LYS A 223 15.10 -16.36 -8.69
C LYS A 223 13.86 -15.75 -9.35
N LYS A 224 12.68 -16.30 -9.09
CA LYS A 224 11.41 -15.75 -9.61
C LYS A 224 11.09 -14.38 -9.03
N VAL A 225 11.29 -14.19 -7.73
CA VAL A 225 11.10 -12.88 -7.06
C VAL A 225 12.06 -11.84 -7.66
N LEU A 226 13.34 -12.17 -7.80
CA LEU A 226 14.34 -11.28 -8.39
C LEU A 226 14.04 -10.95 -9.86
N ALA A 227 13.53 -11.90 -10.64
CA ALA A 227 13.10 -11.65 -12.02
C ALA A 227 11.91 -10.67 -12.07
N ILE A 228 10.92 -10.82 -11.19
CA ILE A 228 9.78 -9.88 -11.07
C ILE A 228 10.29 -8.49 -10.65
N LYS A 229 11.22 -8.43 -9.68
CA LYS A 229 11.82 -7.18 -9.22
C LYS A 229 12.50 -6.45 -10.37
N ALA A 230 13.37 -7.13 -11.14
CA ALA A 230 14.10 -6.54 -12.26
C ALA A 230 13.16 -6.08 -13.39
N GLU A 231 12.14 -6.88 -13.74
CA GLU A 231 11.19 -6.56 -14.80
C GLU A 231 10.30 -5.35 -14.43
N LYS A 232 9.90 -5.23 -13.17
CA LYS A 232 8.92 -4.23 -12.76
C LYS A 232 9.52 -3.20 -11.81
N ASN A 233 9.86 -3.61 -10.60
CA ASN A 233 10.02 -2.68 -9.48
C ASN A 233 11.33 -1.88 -9.55
N ASP A 234 12.38 -2.40 -10.22
CA ASP A 234 13.59 -1.67 -10.57
C ASP A 234 13.48 -0.98 -11.94
N SER A 235 12.43 -1.30 -12.72
CA SER A 235 12.25 -0.75 -14.06
C SER A 235 11.74 0.69 -14.01
N TRP A 236 12.47 1.59 -14.62
CA TRP A 236 12.02 2.96 -14.82
C TRP A 236 10.68 3.03 -15.55
N ASP A 237 10.46 2.16 -16.53
CA ASP A 237 9.21 2.11 -17.30
C ASP A 237 8.00 1.77 -16.43
N TRP A 238 8.16 0.89 -15.45
CA TRP A 238 7.08 0.56 -14.51
C TRP A 238 6.82 1.70 -13.53
N VAL A 239 7.88 2.28 -12.95
CA VAL A 239 7.75 3.30 -11.90
C VAL A 239 7.38 4.66 -12.48
N TYR A 240 8.01 5.08 -13.58
CA TYR A 240 7.89 6.42 -14.17
C TYR A 240 7.40 6.42 -15.63
N GLY A 241 7.74 5.43 -16.43
CA GLY A 241 7.50 5.41 -17.89
C GLY A 241 6.04 5.39 -18.31
N LYS A 242 5.14 5.13 -17.35
CA LYS A 242 3.69 5.32 -17.55
C LYS A 242 3.23 6.78 -17.47
N ASN A 243 4.16 7.70 -17.32
CA ASN A 243 3.94 9.14 -17.22
C ASN A 243 4.54 9.84 -18.45
N PRO A 244 3.95 9.70 -19.65
CA PRO A 244 4.45 10.40 -20.83
C PRO A 244 4.38 11.91 -20.63
N GLU A 245 5.26 12.64 -21.30
CA GLU A 245 5.15 14.08 -21.41
C GLU A 245 3.79 14.46 -21.97
N PHE A 246 3.21 15.52 -21.46
CA PHE A 246 1.94 16.05 -21.94
C PHE A 246 1.98 17.57 -22.08
N THR A 247 1.25 18.08 -23.05
CA THR A 247 1.08 19.51 -23.28
C THR A 247 -0.24 20.02 -22.68
N VAL A 248 -1.21 19.13 -22.50
CA VAL A 248 -2.54 19.45 -21.94
C VAL A 248 -2.93 18.42 -20.90
N GLN A 249 -3.34 18.87 -19.73
CA GLN A 249 -3.90 18.04 -18.68
C GLN A 249 -5.34 18.42 -18.42
N ARG A 250 -6.20 17.41 -18.22
CA ARG A 250 -7.58 17.57 -17.76
C ARG A 250 -7.89 16.63 -16.63
N LYS A 251 -8.49 17.16 -15.57
CA LYS A 251 -8.88 16.39 -14.37
C LYS A 251 -10.37 16.50 -14.17
N ARG A 252 -11.04 15.38 -13.85
CA ARG A 252 -12.47 15.35 -13.55
C ARG A 252 -12.75 14.39 -12.41
N LYS A 253 -13.55 14.84 -11.45
CA LYS A 253 -14.07 13.98 -10.37
C LYS A 253 -15.38 13.37 -10.86
N LEU A 254 -15.45 12.04 -10.83
CA LEU A 254 -16.63 11.24 -11.11
C LEU A 254 -17.16 10.63 -9.81
N PRO A 255 -18.40 10.12 -9.77
CA PRO A 255 -18.91 9.39 -8.60
C PRO A 255 -18.05 8.19 -8.20
N THR A 256 -17.43 7.54 -9.18
CA THR A 256 -16.57 6.35 -9.00
C THR A 256 -15.12 6.67 -8.64
N GLY A 257 -14.68 7.93 -8.79
CA GLY A 257 -13.30 8.34 -8.53
C GLY A 257 -12.89 9.58 -9.32
N LYS A 258 -11.60 9.95 -9.19
CA LYS A 258 -10.98 11.01 -9.99
C LYS A 258 -10.42 10.40 -11.27
N VAL A 259 -10.67 11.01 -12.40
CA VAL A 259 -10.03 10.67 -13.67
C VAL A 259 -9.19 11.85 -14.14
N GLU A 260 -8.00 11.56 -14.59
CA GLU A 260 -7.06 12.51 -15.18
C GLU A 260 -6.70 12.05 -16.60
N ALA A 261 -6.72 12.96 -17.55
CA ALA A 261 -6.26 12.76 -18.93
C ALA A 261 -5.05 13.66 -19.19
N ASN A 262 -3.91 13.06 -19.49
CA ASN A 262 -2.71 13.74 -19.98
C ASN A 262 -2.62 13.54 -21.49
N ILE A 263 -2.62 14.64 -22.22
CA ILE A 263 -2.76 14.67 -23.68
C ILE A 263 -1.51 15.34 -24.25
N ASN A 264 -0.81 14.65 -25.13
CA ASN A 264 0.27 15.25 -25.91
C ASN A 264 -0.26 15.75 -27.24
N VAL A 265 -0.14 17.08 -27.46
CA VAL A 265 -0.58 17.73 -28.69
C VAL A 265 0.64 18.32 -29.38
N ILE A 266 0.92 17.91 -30.61
CA ILE A 266 2.00 18.44 -31.44
C ILE A 266 1.37 18.94 -32.75
N ASN A 267 1.68 20.17 -33.13
CA ASN A 267 1.14 20.80 -34.35
C ASN A 267 -0.41 20.72 -34.44
N ASN A 268 -1.10 20.95 -33.32
CA ASN A 268 -2.55 20.86 -33.18
C ASN A 268 -3.16 19.46 -33.41
N VAL A 269 -2.32 18.42 -33.42
CA VAL A 269 -2.75 17.01 -33.52
C VAL A 269 -2.51 16.32 -32.20
N ILE A 270 -3.51 15.55 -31.72
CA ILE A 270 -3.34 14.69 -30.54
C ILE A 270 -2.52 13.49 -30.94
N GLU A 271 -1.28 13.39 -30.47
CA GLU A 271 -0.41 12.25 -30.71
C GLU A 271 -0.57 11.14 -29.67
N ASN A 272 -0.81 11.53 -28.43
CA ASN A 272 -0.98 10.56 -27.33
C ASN A 272 -1.96 11.07 -26.30
N VAL A 273 -2.73 10.13 -25.73
CA VAL A 273 -3.60 10.40 -24.56
C VAL A 273 -3.37 9.29 -23.54
N LYS A 274 -3.09 9.69 -22.29
CA LYS A 274 -2.97 8.77 -21.16
C LYS A 274 -3.98 9.13 -20.08
N PHE A 275 -4.73 8.12 -19.63
CA PHE A 275 -5.67 8.27 -18.52
C PHE A 275 -5.09 7.70 -17.24
N TYR A 276 -5.36 8.39 -16.11
CA TYR A 276 -5.03 8.01 -14.74
C TYR A 276 -6.28 8.10 -13.85
N GLY A 277 -6.33 7.32 -12.74
CA GLY A 277 -7.46 7.37 -11.84
C GLY A 277 -7.51 6.31 -10.77
#